data_fb04c8432b9c581d811d17e782cd36ea
#
_entry.id   fb04c8432b9c581d811d17e782cd36ea
#
_cell.length_a   1.000
_cell.length_b   1.000
_cell.length_c   1.000
_cell.angle_alpha   90.00
_cell.angle_beta   90.00
_cell.angle_gamma   90.00
#
_symmetry.space_group_name_H-M   'P 1'
#
loop_
_entity.id
_entity.type
_entity.pdbx_description
1 polymer ?
#
loop_
_entity_poly.entity_id
_entity_poly.type
_entity_poly.pdbx_seq_one_letter_code
_entity_poly.pdbx_strand_id
1 'polypeptide(L)'
;MAHDIYKPENASRTIAEIRRIIESEVGPQFGKLPTEREFCEKLGTGRRTVRNALEALEAEGLIWRRQGKGTFIGQPPDPIAAFAAEIAGEADFLSVMEARIAIEPALAELCAHRATSDDVNRLRILAERTMKAQDADTAELWDGSLHRLIARVAGNRILMASFTLLDEVRMGEDWQTQRQRARTPVTLACCDLQHTKVIDAIAARDGPTARAAMTEHLMTLRDNLILATQDESG
;
A
#
# COMPACT_ATOMS: atom_id res chain seq x y z
N MET A 1 -37.76 36.33 -12.73
CA MET A 1 -37.01 35.09 -13.10
C MET A 1 -35.60 35.52 -13.48
N ALA A 2 -34.65 35.44 -12.56
CA ALA A 2 -33.26 35.78 -12.83
C ALA A 2 -32.60 34.56 -13.44
N HIS A 3 -32.23 34.63 -14.72
CA HIS A 3 -31.35 33.65 -15.36
C HIS A 3 -29.99 33.75 -14.70
N ASP A 4 -29.63 32.68 -13.99
CA ASP A 4 -28.27 32.47 -13.46
C ASP A 4 -27.36 32.23 -14.66
N ILE A 5 -26.71 33.31 -15.14
CA ILE A 5 -25.81 33.27 -16.28
C ILE A 5 -24.53 32.54 -15.77
N TYR A 6 -24.33 31.30 -16.20
CA TYR A 6 -23.10 30.57 -16.01
C TYR A 6 -21.92 31.37 -16.59
N LYS A 7 -21.12 32.01 -15.73
CA LYS A 7 -19.86 32.65 -16.11
C LYS A 7 -18.73 31.70 -15.74
N PRO A 8 -17.92 31.26 -16.71
CA PRO A 8 -16.76 30.38 -16.46
C PRO A 8 -15.80 30.94 -15.40
N GLU A 9 -15.65 32.26 -15.33
CA GLU A 9 -14.84 32.97 -14.33
C GLU A 9 -15.28 32.69 -12.88
N ASN A 10 -16.58 32.49 -12.64
CA ASN A 10 -17.08 32.19 -11.30
C ASN A 10 -16.72 30.78 -10.85
N ALA A 11 -16.64 29.78 -11.75
CA ALA A 11 -16.26 28.42 -11.41
C ALA A 11 -14.78 28.35 -11.03
N SER A 12 -13.90 28.94 -11.83
CA SER A 12 -12.45 28.96 -11.54
C SER A 12 -12.12 29.69 -10.24
N ARG A 13 -12.80 30.79 -9.97
CA ARG A 13 -12.67 31.53 -8.70
C ARG A 13 -13.15 30.70 -7.51
N THR A 14 -14.29 30.02 -7.64
CA THR A 14 -14.83 29.16 -6.59
C THR A 14 -13.89 27.97 -6.29
N ILE A 15 -13.31 27.34 -7.31
CA ILE A 15 -12.30 26.30 -7.15
C ILE A 15 -11.09 26.83 -6.38
N ALA A 16 -10.55 27.99 -6.76
CA ALA A 16 -9.40 28.60 -6.10
C ALA A 16 -9.68 28.94 -4.62
N GLU A 17 -10.87 29.44 -4.30
CA GLU A 17 -11.25 29.74 -2.91
C GLU A 17 -11.42 28.47 -2.07
N ILE A 18 -12.05 27.40 -2.61
CA ILE A 18 -12.17 26.12 -1.90
C ILE A 18 -10.79 25.50 -1.71
N ARG A 19 -9.88 25.59 -2.70
CA ARG A 19 -8.52 25.12 -2.60
C ARG A 19 -7.74 25.82 -1.48
N ARG A 20 -7.87 27.12 -1.33
CA ARG A 20 -7.29 27.87 -0.21
C ARG A 20 -7.83 27.41 1.15
N ILE A 21 -9.12 27.12 1.24
CA ILE A 21 -9.71 26.55 2.47
C ILE A 21 -9.08 25.20 2.78
N ILE A 22 -8.94 24.32 1.78
CA ILE A 22 -8.27 23.03 1.94
C ILE A 22 -6.83 23.23 2.44
N GLU A 23 -6.07 24.13 1.83
CA GLU A 23 -4.67 24.42 2.19
C GLU A 23 -4.53 25.05 3.59
N SER A 24 -5.50 25.85 4.04
CA SER A 24 -5.49 26.48 5.36
C SER A 24 -5.89 25.55 6.49
N GLU A 25 -6.59 24.46 6.20
CA GLU A 25 -7.04 23.46 7.17
C GLU A 25 -6.10 22.25 7.25
N VAL A 26 -4.87 22.34 6.72
CA VAL A 26 -3.84 21.28 6.80
C VAL A 26 -3.38 21.09 8.25
N GLY A 27 -4.15 20.28 8.97
CA GLY A 27 -3.77 19.60 10.21
C GLY A 27 -3.91 18.08 9.98
N PRO A 28 -3.31 17.23 10.82
CA PRO A 28 -3.13 15.79 10.57
C PRO A 28 -4.42 14.94 10.66
N GLN A 29 -5.58 15.52 10.54
CA GLN A 29 -6.86 14.79 10.54
C GLN A 29 -7.72 15.26 9.38
N PHE A 30 -8.25 14.32 8.63
CA PHE A 30 -9.21 14.43 7.53
C PHE A 30 -10.30 15.45 7.83
N GLY A 31 -10.02 16.73 7.53
CA GLY A 31 -10.94 17.82 7.79
C GLY A 31 -12.22 17.64 6.97
N LYS A 32 -13.38 17.74 7.65
CA LYS A 32 -14.67 17.79 6.98
C LYS A 32 -14.87 19.19 6.44
N LEU A 33 -15.11 19.30 5.14
CA LEU A 33 -15.41 20.57 4.49
C LEU A 33 -16.85 21.05 4.79
N PRO A 34 -17.09 22.37 4.69
CA PRO A 34 -18.44 22.93 4.72
C PRO A 34 -19.37 22.27 3.70
N THR A 35 -20.65 22.21 4.01
CA THR A 35 -21.66 21.72 3.08
C THR A 35 -21.80 22.63 1.85
N GLU A 36 -22.38 22.12 0.76
CA GLU A 36 -22.66 22.93 -0.45
C GLU A 36 -23.44 24.22 -0.10
N ARG A 37 -24.37 24.15 0.87
CA ARG A 37 -25.13 25.31 1.32
C ARG A 37 -24.25 26.35 2.02
N GLU A 38 -23.41 25.91 2.94
CA GLU A 38 -22.46 26.76 3.66
C GLU A 38 -21.43 27.39 2.71
N PHE A 39 -20.97 26.66 1.71
CA PHE A 39 -20.13 27.23 0.65
C PHE A 39 -20.85 28.28 -0.17
N CYS A 40 -22.13 28.09 -0.53
CA CYS A 40 -22.90 29.10 -1.23
C CYS A 40 -23.02 30.39 -0.42
N GLU A 41 -23.29 30.30 0.87
CA GLU A 41 -23.37 31.41 1.79
C GLU A 41 -22.00 32.13 1.96
N LYS A 42 -20.93 31.34 2.18
CA LYS A 42 -19.56 31.86 2.42
C LYS A 42 -18.94 32.51 1.18
N LEU A 43 -19.18 31.93 -0.01
CA LEU A 43 -18.57 32.39 -1.26
C LEU A 43 -19.48 33.27 -2.12
N GLY A 44 -20.72 33.50 -1.70
CA GLY A 44 -21.69 34.35 -2.43
C GLY A 44 -21.99 33.80 -3.83
N THR A 45 -21.99 32.47 -4.02
CA THR A 45 -22.13 31.83 -5.33
C THR A 45 -23.28 30.82 -5.36
N GLY A 46 -23.75 30.43 -6.56
CA GLY A 46 -24.88 29.53 -6.72
C GLY A 46 -24.50 28.06 -6.46
N ARG A 47 -25.48 27.24 -6.05
CA ARG A 47 -25.29 25.80 -5.75
C ARG A 47 -24.67 25.02 -6.91
N ARG A 48 -25.04 25.33 -8.16
CA ARG A 48 -24.49 24.71 -9.36
C ARG A 48 -22.99 24.95 -9.48
N THR A 49 -22.55 26.19 -9.23
CA THR A 49 -21.12 26.56 -9.30
C THR A 49 -20.32 25.88 -8.22
N VAL A 50 -20.83 25.81 -6.98
CA VAL A 50 -20.19 25.09 -5.86
C VAL A 50 -20.07 23.59 -6.19
N ARG A 51 -21.15 22.98 -6.68
CA ARG A 51 -21.15 21.55 -7.04
C ARG A 51 -20.12 21.24 -8.12
N ASN A 52 -20.07 22.01 -9.19
CA ASN A 52 -19.09 21.83 -10.25
C ASN A 52 -17.64 22.01 -9.74
N ALA A 53 -17.42 22.97 -8.82
CA ALA A 53 -16.11 23.17 -8.21
C ALA A 53 -15.70 21.97 -7.35
N LEU A 54 -16.61 21.44 -6.53
CA LEU A 54 -16.35 20.24 -5.73
C LEU A 54 -16.14 18.99 -6.60
N GLU A 55 -16.86 18.84 -7.70
CA GLU A 55 -16.66 17.74 -8.67
C GLU A 55 -15.27 17.82 -9.31
N ALA A 56 -14.80 19.03 -9.67
CA ALA A 56 -13.46 19.20 -10.20
C ALA A 56 -12.39 18.86 -9.17
N LEU A 57 -12.51 19.30 -7.93
CA LEU A 57 -11.56 19.02 -6.85
C LEU A 57 -11.56 17.53 -6.45
N GLU A 58 -12.70 16.85 -6.55
CA GLU A 58 -12.80 15.40 -6.34
C GLU A 58 -12.12 14.64 -7.48
N ALA A 59 -12.27 15.06 -8.73
CA ALA A 59 -11.58 14.50 -9.87
C ALA A 59 -10.04 14.69 -9.79
N GLU A 60 -9.58 15.75 -9.16
CA GLU A 60 -8.17 16.00 -8.85
C GLU A 60 -7.67 15.18 -7.63
N GLY A 61 -8.57 14.51 -6.89
CA GLY A 61 -8.24 13.74 -5.71
C GLY A 61 -7.91 14.58 -4.46
N LEU A 62 -8.26 15.85 -4.46
CA LEU A 62 -8.05 16.75 -3.32
C LEU A 62 -9.13 16.63 -2.25
N ILE A 63 -10.28 16.11 -2.62
CA ILE A 63 -11.41 15.85 -1.73
C ILE A 63 -12.10 14.56 -2.12
N TRP A 64 -12.89 14.01 -1.20
CA TRP A 64 -13.81 12.90 -1.47
C TRP A 64 -15.16 13.13 -0.80
N ARG A 65 -16.21 12.53 -1.35
CA ARG A 65 -17.58 12.69 -0.84
C ARG A 65 -18.15 11.37 -0.37
N ARG A 66 -18.82 11.39 0.77
CA ARG A 66 -19.57 10.24 1.29
C ARG A 66 -21.03 10.60 1.42
N GLN A 67 -21.88 9.89 0.70
CA GLN A 67 -23.32 10.13 0.70
C GLN A 67 -23.88 10.15 2.13
N GLY A 68 -24.62 11.19 2.47
CA GLY A 68 -25.22 11.41 3.80
C GLY A 68 -24.23 11.82 4.91
N LYS A 69 -22.90 11.83 4.65
CA LYS A 69 -21.90 12.19 5.66
C LYS A 69 -21.13 13.47 5.37
N GLY A 70 -21.08 13.90 4.09
CA GLY A 70 -20.44 15.16 3.69
C GLY A 70 -19.25 15.00 2.76
N THR A 71 -18.49 16.09 2.62
CA THR A 71 -17.26 16.20 1.82
C THR A 71 -16.06 16.29 2.76
N PHE A 72 -14.97 15.62 2.42
CA PHE A 72 -13.77 15.50 3.25
C PHE A 72 -12.53 15.83 2.42
N ILE A 73 -11.49 16.36 3.06
CA ILE A 73 -10.21 16.67 2.44
C ILE A 73 -9.42 15.37 2.22
N GLY A 74 -8.69 15.28 1.11
CA GLY A 74 -7.80 14.18 0.77
C GLY A 74 -8.50 13.03 0.04
N GLN A 75 -7.97 11.84 0.19
CA GLN A 75 -8.52 10.60 -0.37
C GLN A 75 -9.47 9.91 0.63
N PRO A 76 -10.48 9.15 0.17
CA PRO A 76 -11.26 8.32 1.08
C PRO A 76 -10.30 7.39 1.83
N PRO A 77 -10.54 7.16 3.14
CA PRO A 77 -9.79 6.15 3.87
C PRO A 77 -9.88 4.83 3.09
N ASP A 78 -8.73 4.22 2.83
CA ASP A 78 -8.72 2.89 2.23
C ASP A 78 -9.39 1.93 3.22
N PRO A 79 -10.51 1.28 2.86
CA PRO A 79 -11.15 0.33 3.76
C PRO A 79 -10.22 -0.82 4.14
N ILE A 80 -9.29 -1.18 3.28
CA ILE A 80 -8.29 -2.22 3.54
C ILE A 80 -7.29 -1.71 4.59
N ALA A 81 -6.78 -0.49 4.45
CA ALA A 81 -5.84 0.09 5.43
C ALA A 81 -6.48 0.26 6.82
N ALA A 82 -7.75 0.71 6.91
CA ALA A 82 -8.45 0.81 8.18
C ALA A 82 -8.66 -0.55 8.85
N PHE A 83 -9.02 -1.57 8.08
CA PHE A 83 -9.18 -2.94 8.56
C PHE A 83 -7.83 -3.59 8.90
N ALA A 84 -6.80 -3.32 8.12
CA ALA A 84 -5.45 -3.78 8.40
C ALA A 84 -4.89 -3.20 9.70
N ALA A 85 -5.16 -1.93 9.99
CA ALA A 85 -4.75 -1.30 11.25
C ALA A 85 -5.44 -1.92 12.48
N GLU A 86 -6.71 -2.32 12.35
CA GLU A 86 -7.43 -3.06 13.40
C GLU A 86 -6.79 -4.43 13.63
N ILE A 87 -6.52 -5.18 12.55
CA ILE A 87 -5.87 -6.50 12.63
C ILE A 87 -4.44 -6.38 13.16
N ALA A 88 -3.68 -5.38 12.73
CA ALA A 88 -2.28 -5.20 13.13
C ALA A 88 -2.12 -5.01 14.63
N GLY A 89 -3.11 -4.41 15.30
CA GLY A 89 -3.11 -4.27 16.76
C GLY A 89 -3.35 -5.58 17.53
N GLU A 90 -3.84 -6.63 16.86
CA GLU A 90 -4.16 -7.92 17.46
C GLU A 90 -3.28 -9.07 16.94
N ALA A 91 -2.68 -8.91 15.75
CA ALA A 91 -1.90 -9.95 15.09
C ALA A 91 -0.46 -10.00 15.62
N ASP A 92 -0.06 -11.15 16.16
CA ASP A 92 1.34 -11.41 16.44
C ASP A 92 2.12 -11.73 15.15
N PHE A 93 3.45 -11.71 15.25
CA PHE A 93 4.31 -11.96 14.08
C PHE A 93 4.19 -13.39 13.53
N LEU A 94 3.83 -14.38 14.36
CA LEU A 94 3.63 -15.77 13.91
C LEU A 94 2.40 -15.86 13.01
N SER A 95 1.29 -15.25 13.41
CA SER A 95 0.07 -15.18 12.59
C SER A 95 0.32 -14.50 11.23
N VAL A 96 1.12 -13.44 11.21
CA VAL A 96 1.52 -12.77 9.96
C VAL A 96 2.36 -13.71 9.11
N MET A 97 3.33 -14.44 9.68
CA MET A 97 4.15 -15.38 8.93
C MET A 97 3.37 -16.58 8.42
N GLU A 98 2.42 -17.11 9.19
CA GLU A 98 1.50 -18.18 8.74
C GLU A 98 0.71 -17.75 7.51
N ALA A 99 0.13 -16.53 7.53
CA ALA A 99 -0.61 -15.97 6.41
C ALA A 99 0.30 -15.77 5.18
N ARG A 100 1.53 -15.28 5.35
CA ARG A 100 2.53 -15.16 4.28
C ARG A 100 2.85 -16.52 3.64
N ILE A 101 3.15 -17.54 4.45
CA ILE A 101 3.48 -18.90 4.00
C ILE A 101 2.28 -19.53 3.26
N ALA A 102 1.06 -19.23 3.64
CA ALA A 102 -0.14 -19.72 2.97
C ALA A 102 -0.38 -19.05 1.60
N ILE A 103 -0.09 -17.76 1.46
CA ILE A 103 -0.50 -16.94 0.30
C ILE A 103 0.64 -16.76 -0.71
N GLU A 104 1.82 -16.34 -0.28
CA GLU A 104 2.89 -15.89 -1.18
C GLU A 104 3.51 -17.00 -2.04
N PRO A 105 3.65 -18.25 -1.59
CA PRO A 105 4.10 -19.34 -2.46
C PRO A 105 3.13 -19.61 -3.64
N ALA A 106 1.83 -19.50 -3.39
CA ALA A 106 0.83 -19.63 -4.47
C ALA A 106 0.91 -18.47 -5.47
N LEU A 107 1.21 -17.27 -4.99
CA LEU A 107 1.45 -16.11 -5.85
C LEU A 107 2.73 -16.27 -6.68
N ALA A 108 3.81 -16.80 -6.12
CA ALA A 108 5.06 -17.08 -6.83
C ALA A 108 4.86 -18.11 -7.95
N GLU A 109 4.12 -19.19 -7.69
CA GLU A 109 3.75 -20.20 -8.69
C GLU A 109 2.96 -19.58 -9.85
N LEU A 110 1.92 -18.81 -9.56
CA LEU A 110 1.13 -18.12 -10.57
C LEU A 110 1.95 -17.07 -11.34
N CYS A 111 2.86 -16.38 -10.66
CA CYS A 111 3.78 -15.44 -11.28
C CYS A 111 4.67 -16.14 -12.30
N ALA A 112 5.23 -17.30 -11.99
CA ALA A 112 6.06 -18.08 -12.92
C ALA A 112 5.34 -18.41 -14.23
N HIS A 113 4.05 -18.70 -14.16
CA HIS A 113 3.27 -18.99 -15.36
C HIS A 113 2.92 -17.75 -16.21
N ARG A 114 2.95 -16.54 -15.64
CA ARG A 114 2.41 -15.32 -16.25
C ARG A 114 3.44 -14.23 -16.51
N ALA A 115 4.59 -14.29 -15.83
CA ALA A 115 5.62 -13.27 -15.92
C ALA A 115 6.12 -13.09 -17.35
N THR A 116 6.27 -11.85 -17.78
CA THR A 116 6.98 -11.47 -19.00
C THR A 116 8.49 -11.33 -18.71
N SER A 117 9.31 -11.28 -19.76
CA SER A 117 10.75 -11.02 -19.59
C SER A 117 11.00 -9.66 -18.91
N ASP A 118 10.14 -8.66 -19.15
CA ASP A 118 10.23 -7.35 -18.51
C ASP A 118 9.92 -7.44 -17.00
N ASP A 119 8.92 -8.24 -16.62
CA ASP A 119 8.61 -8.47 -15.21
C ASP A 119 9.78 -9.16 -14.48
N VAL A 120 10.40 -10.17 -15.10
CA VAL A 120 11.60 -10.84 -14.56
C VAL A 120 12.75 -9.85 -14.39
N ASN A 121 12.99 -8.97 -15.36
CA ASN A 121 14.02 -7.93 -15.24
C ASN A 121 13.73 -6.97 -14.08
N ARG A 122 12.47 -6.55 -13.89
CA ARG A 122 12.07 -5.72 -12.77
C ARG A 122 12.26 -6.42 -11.43
N LEU A 123 11.93 -7.71 -11.33
CA LEU A 123 12.16 -8.51 -10.12
C LEU A 123 13.66 -8.55 -9.77
N ARG A 124 14.54 -8.76 -10.75
CA ARG A 124 16.00 -8.74 -10.56
C ARG A 124 16.50 -7.40 -10.06
N ILE A 125 16.00 -6.28 -10.64
CA ILE A 125 16.34 -4.93 -10.20
C ILE A 125 15.94 -4.71 -8.74
N LEU A 126 14.75 -5.18 -8.32
CA LEU A 126 14.28 -5.04 -6.94
C LEU A 126 15.13 -5.87 -5.98
N ALA A 127 15.47 -7.11 -6.32
CA ALA A 127 16.37 -7.94 -5.52
C ALA A 127 17.77 -7.30 -5.38
N GLU A 128 18.33 -6.75 -6.47
CA GLU A 128 19.61 -6.04 -6.42
C GLU A 128 19.55 -4.80 -5.51
N ARG A 129 18.43 -4.07 -5.52
CA ARG A 129 18.23 -2.92 -4.62
C ARG A 129 18.12 -3.34 -3.15
N THR A 130 17.45 -4.46 -2.85
CA THR A 130 17.40 -5.02 -1.51
C THR A 130 18.81 -5.34 -1.01
N MET A 131 19.62 -6.01 -1.83
CA MET A 131 21.00 -6.38 -1.51
C MET A 131 21.92 -5.17 -1.29
N LYS A 132 21.71 -4.07 -2.04
CA LYS A 132 22.51 -2.83 -1.97
C LYS A 132 22.01 -1.83 -0.93
N ALA A 133 20.91 -2.12 -0.21
CA ALA A 133 20.35 -1.21 0.79
C ALA A 133 21.36 -0.98 1.92
N GLN A 134 21.51 0.29 2.31
CA GLN A 134 22.46 0.72 3.33
C GLN A 134 21.90 0.63 4.75
N ASP A 135 20.59 0.55 4.88
CA ASP A 135 19.86 0.52 6.15
C ASP A 135 18.69 -0.47 6.08
N ALA A 136 18.17 -0.83 7.25
CA ALA A 136 17.11 -1.82 7.39
C ALA A 136 15.79 -1.38 6.76
N ASP A 137 15.46 -0.09 6.86
CA ASP A 137 14.20 0.45 6.34
C ASP A 137 14.18 0.44 4.81
N THR A 138 15.29 0.86 4.20
CA THR A 138 15.47 0.78 2.74
C THR A 138 15.44 -0.67 2.26
N ALA A 139 16.05 -1.61 2.98
CA ALA A 139 16.01 -3.04 2.65
C ALA A 139 14.57 -3.58 2.70
N GLU A 140 13.78 -3.24 3.76
CA GLU A 140 12.37 -3.66 3.88
C GLU A 140 11.51 -3.09 2.76
N LEU A 141 11.74 -1.83 2.38
CA LEU A 141 11.02 -1.19 1.29
C LEU A 141 11.18 -1.96 -0.04
N TRP A 142 12.41 -2.36 -0.38
CA TRP A 142 12.70 -3.09 -1.62
C TRP A 142 12.25 -4.54 -1.55
N ASP A 143 12.42 -5.21 -0.39
CA ASP A 143 11.89 -6.55 -0.11
C ASP A 143 10.36 -6.57 -0.32
N GLY A 144 9.64 -5.67 0.33
CA GLY A 144 8.19 -5.55 0.16
C GLY A 144 7.78 -5.24 -1.28
N SER A 145 8.58 -4.42 -2.00
CA SER A 145 8.33 -4.10 -3.40
C SER A 145 8.50 -5.31 -4.32
N LEU A 146 9.46 -6.19 -4.04
CA LEU A 146 9.69 -7.45 -4.77
C LEU A 146 8.48 -8.39 -4.59
N HIS A 147 8.06 -8.63 -3.36
CA HIS A 147 6.91 -9.49 -3.05
C HIS A 147 5.61 -8.93 -3.64
N ARG A 148 5.42 -7.61 -3.58
CA ARG A 148 4.26 -6.93 -4.20
C ARG A 148 4.25 -7.05 -5.72
N LEU A 149 5.41 -7.02 -6.39
CA LEU A 149 5.50 -7.22 -7.83
C LEU A 149 5.15 -8.67 -8.19
N ILE A 150 5.63 -9.66 -7.46
CA ILE A 150 5.26 -11.09 -7.64
C ILE A 150 3.74 -11.24 -7.51
N ALA A 151 3.12 -10.68 -6.48
CA ALA A 151 1.68 -10.73 -6.25
C ALA A 151 0.87 -10.09 -7.39
N ARG A 152 1.35 -8.96 -7.91
CA ARG A 152 0.71 -8.26 -9.03
C ARG A 152 0.78 -9.07 -10.32
N VAL A 153 1.97 -9.60 -10.66
CA VAL A 153 2.19 -10.40 -11.88
C VAL A 153 1.45 -11.73 -11.82
N ALA A 154 1.25 -12.29 -10.63
CA ALA A 154 0.39 -13.46 -10.41
C ALA A 154 -1.03 -13.26 -10.95
N GLY A 155 -1.52 -12.02 -11.12
CA GLY A 155 -2.74 -11.68 -11.83
C GLY A 155 -4.03 -12.28 -11.26
N ASN A 156 -4.03 -12.71 -10.00
CA ASN A 156 -5.22 -13.19 -9.28
C ASN A 156 -5.71 -12.09 -8.34
N ARG A 157 -6.81 -11.42 -8.70
CA ARG A 157 -7.34 -10.27 -7.95
C ARG A 157 -7.74 -10.60 -6.51
N ILE A 158 -8.20 -11.82 -6.23
CA ILE A 158 -8.60 -12.24 -4.89
C ILE A 158 -7.35 -12.43 -4.02
N LEU A 159 -6.35 -13.18 -4.51
CA LEU A 159 -5.08 -13.35 -3.80
C LEU A 159 -4.33 -12.02 -3.66
N MET A 160 -4.41 -11.14 -4.65
CA MET A 160 -3.83 -9.79 -4.57
C MET A 160 -4.49 -8.96 -3.46
N ALA A 161 -5.81 -9.02 -3.29
CA ALA A 161 -6.51 -8.34 -2.20
C ALA A 161 -6.10 -8.88 -0.83
N SER A 162 -5.98 -10.20 -0.68
CA SER A 162 -5.47 -10.84 0.54
C SER A 162 -4.02 -10.46 0.82
N PHE A 163 -3.17 -10.42 -0.22
CA PHE A 163 -1.79 -9.96 -0.09
C PHE A 163 -1.71 -8.49 0.30
N THR A 164 -2.56 -7.62 -0.26
CA THR A 164 -2.58 -6.19 0.08
C THR A 164 -2.92 -5.98 1.55
N LEU A 165 -3.93 -6.69 2.06
CA LEU A 165 -4.28 -6.63 3.49
C LEU A 165 -3.08 -7.06 4.37
N LEU A 166 -2.43 -8.16 4.01
CA LEU A 166 -1.26 -8.68 4.72
C LEU A 166 -0.07 -7.70 4.65
N ASP A 167 0.15 -7.09 3.50
CA ASP A 167 1.22 -6.10 3.27
C ASP A 167 0.99 -4.83 4.13
N GLU A 168 -0.25 -4.37 4.26
CA GLU A 168 -0.62 -3.26 5.16
C GLU A 168 -0.39 -3.61 6.64
N VAL A 169 -0.74 -4.83 7.08
CA VAL A 169 -0.45 -5.29 8.46
C VAL A 169 1.05 -5.27 8.74
N ARG A 170 1.89 -5.62 7.76
CA ARG A 170 3.36 -5.58 7.84
C ARG A 170 3.93 -4.17 7.96
N MET A 171 3.18 -3.12 7.62
CA MET A 171 3.61 -1.73 7.81
C MET A 171 3.45 -1.26 9.26
N GLY A 172 2.82 -2.03 10.14
CA GLY A 172 2.66 -1.73 11.56
C GLY A 172 4.00 -1.70 12.31
N GLU A 173 4.10 -0.83 13.33
CA GLU A 173 5.34 -0.60 14.09
C GLU A 173 5.86 -1.89 14.77
N ASP A 174 4.97 -2.72 15.29
CA ASP A 174 5.32 -3.96 15.97
C ASP A 174 6.01 -4.95 15.02
N TRP A 175 5.46 -5.14 13.81
CA TRP A 175 6.09 -5.95 12.79
C TRP A 175 7.46 -5.40 12.39
N GLN A 176 7.54 -4.10 12.13
CA GLN A 176 8.79 -3.45 11.70
C GLN A 176 9.88 -3.60 12.77
N THR A 177 9.54 -3.44 14.03
CA THR A 177 10.46 -3.62 15.15
C THR A 177 10.99 -5.04 15.22
N GLN A 178 10.12 -6.05 15.16
CA GLN A 178 10.51 -7.47 15.19
C GLN A 178 11.36 -7.84 13.96
N ARG A 179 10.97 -7.35 12.80
CA ARG A 179 11.69 -7.58 11.54
C ARG A 179 13.09 -6.99 11.55
N GLN A 180 13.26 -5.79 12.11
CA GLN A 180 14.57 -5.14 12.24
C GLN A 180 15.50 -5.94 13.14
N ARG A 181 15.01 -6.48 14.24
CA ARG A 181 15.81 -7.33 15.18
C ARG A 181 16.31 -8.60 14.51
N ALA A 182 15.51 -9.26 13.68
CA ALA A 182 15.90 -10.48 12.97
C ALA A 182 16.88 -10.23 11.81
N ARG A 183 17.18 -8.96 11.47
CA ARG A 183 18.08 -8.60 10.38
C ARG A 183 19.52 -8.52 10.85
N THR A 184 20.28 -9.55 10.50
CA THR A 184 21.74 -9.59 10.64
C THR A 184 22.38 -9.66 9.24
N PRO A 185 23.66 -9.34 9.09
CA PRO A 185 24.34 -9.53 7.79
C PRO A 185 24.20 -10.94 7.22
N VAL A 186 24.17 -11.95 8.09
CA VAL A 186 24.03 -13.37 7.70
C VAL A 186 22.61 -13.64 7.17
N THR A 187 21.58 -13.19 7.91
CA THR A 187 20.19 -13.40 7.51
C THR A 187 19.85 -12.63 6.23
N LEU A 188 20.40 -11.44 6.04
CA LEU A 188 20.24 -10.67 4.81
C LEU A 188 20.87 -11.38 3.60
N ALA A 189 22.12 -11.84 3.72
CA ALA A 189 22.77 -12.59 2.63
C ALA A 189 22.02 -13.89 2.27
N CYS A 190 21.43 -14.56 3.26
CA CYS A 190 20.57 -15.73 3.02
C CYS A 190 19.31 -15.36 2.25
N CYS A 191 18.62 -14.27 2.63
CA CYS A 191 17.44 -13.78 1.93
C CYS A 191 17.74 -13.42 0.46
N ASP A 192 18.87 -12.78 0.18
CA ASP A 192 19.27 -12.40 -1.18
C ASP A 192 19.46 -13.63 -2.09
N LEU A 193 20.08 -14.70 -1.57
CA LEU A 193 20.22 -15.96 -2.29
C LEU A 193 18.85 -16.62 -2.54
N GLN A 194 17.95 -16.55 -1.58
CA GLN A 194 16.61 -17.12 -1.71
C GLN A 194 15.74 -16.33 -2.69
N HIS A 195 15.81 -14.99 -2.69
CA HIS A 195 15.14 -14.17 -3.70
C HIS A 195 15.65 -14.51 -5.11
N THR A 196 16.94 -14.73 -5.28
CA THR A 196 17.52 -15.15 -6.56
C THR A 196 16.93 -16.48 -7.02
N LYS A 197 16.83 -17.49 -6.14
CA LYS A 197 16.20 -18.78 -6.46
C LYS A 197 14.73 -18.63 -6.91
N VAL A 198 13.95 -17.80 -6.20
CA VAL A 198 12.55 -17.53 -6.58
C VAL A 198 12.48 -16.90 -7.97
N ILE A 199 13.30 -15.88 -8.23
CA ILE A 199 13.30 -15.17 -9.52
C ILE A 199 13.77 -16.07 -10.66
N ASP A 200 14.77 -16.92 -10.45
CA ASP A 200 15.26 -17.84 -11.47
C ASP A 200 14.22 -18.90 -11.81
N ALA A 201 13.49 -19.44 -10.83
CA ALA A 201 12.36 -20.34 -11.06
C ALA A 201 11.22 -19.64 -11.83
N ILE A 202 10.91 -18.37 -11.50
CA ILE A 202 9.93 -17.56 -12.25
C ILE A 202 10.42 -17.36 -13.71
N ALA A 203 11.69 -17.04 -13.91
CA ALA A 203 12.27 -16.86 -15.23
C ALA A 203 12.25 -18.15 -16.06
N ALA A 204 12.46 -19.30 -15.43
CA ALA A 204 12.37 -20.63 -16.04
C ALA A 204 10.91 -21.08 -16.28
N ARG A 205 9.91 -20.33 -15.84
CA ARG A 205 8.47 -20.69 -15.85
C ARG A 205 8.17 -21.97 -15.08
N ASP A 206 8.99 -22.29 -14.09
CA ASP A 206 8.84 -23.44 -13.21
C ASP A 206 8.03 -23.03 -11.95
N GLY A 207 6.71 -23.14 -12.06
CA GLY A 207 5.78 -22.80 -10.99
C GLY A 207 6.02 -23.58 -9.70
N PRO A 208 6.11 -24.92 -9.75
CA PRO A 208 6.40 -25.75 -8.57
C PRO A 208 7.69 -25.35 -7.85
N THR A 209 8.78 -25.11 -8.58
CA THR A 209 10.05 -24.65 -8.00
C THR A 209 9.95 -23.24 -7.44
N ALA A 210 9.23 -22.31 -8.10
CA ALA A 210 9.01 -20.97 -7.57
C ALA A 210 8.22 -21.00 -6.26
N ARG A 211 7.20 -21.85 -6.18
CA ARG A 211 6.43 -22.10 -4.95
C ARG A 211 7.33 -22.64 -3.82
N ALA A 212 8.12 -23.66 -4.10
CA ALA A 212 9.00 -24.26 -3.11
C ALA A 212 10.07 -23.28 -2.61
N ALA A 213 10.69 -22.51 -3.51
CA ALA A 213 11.68 -21.50 -3.17
C ALA A 213 11.09 -20.37 -2.31
N MET A 214 9.88 -19.88 -2.62
CA MET A 214 9.19 -18.89 -1.81
C MET A 214 8.82 -19.45 -0.43
N THR A 215 8.39 -20.70 -0.35
CA THR A 215 8.12 -21.37 0.93
C THR A 215 9.39 -21.45 1.78
N GLU A 216 10.52 -21.91 1.21
CA GLU A 216 11.83 -21.97 1.89
C GLU A 216 12.24 -20.61 2.44
N HIS A 217 12.11 -19.56 1.61
CA HIS A 217 12.41 -18.18 2.00
C HIS A 217 11.59 -17.74 3.21
N LEU A 218 10.27 -17.91 3.18
CA LEU A 218 9.39 -17.46 4.25
C LEU A 218 9.55 -18.29 5.53
N MET A 219 9.82 -19.58 5.42
CA MET A 219 10.12 -20.43 6.58
C MET A 219 11.42 -19.99 7.25
N THR A 220 12.48 -19.73 6.48
CA THR A 220 13.75 -19.19 7.00
C THR A 220 13.52 -17.86 7.71
N LEU A 221 12.70 -16.98 7.11
CA LEU A 221 12.38 -15.71 7.71
C LEU A 221 11.63 -15.85 9.04
N ARG A 222 10.65 -16.75 9.11
CA ARG A 222 9.92 -17.07 10.34
C ARG A 222 10.87 -17.56 11.43
N ASP A 223 11.75 -18.49 11.09
CA ASP A 223 12.67 -19.11 12.05
C ASP A 223 13.66 -18.08 12.60
N ASN A 224 14.14 -17.15 11.76
CA ASN A 224 14.96 -16.01 12.19
C ASN A 224 14.23 -15.06 13.13
N LEU A 225 12.93 -14.80 12.90
CA LEU A 225 12.09 -13.99 13.79
C LEU A 225 11.90 -14.67 15.15
N ILE A 226 11.66 -15.98 15.18
CA ILE A 226 11.53 -16.75 16.42
C ILE A 226 12.84 -16.70 17.23
N LEU A 227 13.99 -16.89 16.59
CA LEU A 227 15.28 -16.80 17.28
C LEU A 227 15.53 -15.42 17.88
N ALA A 228 15.23 -14.35 17.13
CA ALA A 228 15.42 -12.99 17.61
C ALA A 228 14.54 -12.62 18.82
N THR A 229 13.38 -13.28 19.00
CA THR A 229 12.49 -13.07 20.16
C THR A 229 12.93 -13.88 21.38
N GLN A 230 13.62 -15.02 21.20
CA GLN A 230 14.12 -15.84 22.31
C GLN A 230 15.33 -15.22 23.00
N ASP A 231 16.19 -14.51 22.27
CA ASP A 231 17.38 -13.85 22.81
C ASP A 231 17.05 -12.72 23.82
N GLU A 232 15.83 -12.22 23.86
CA GLU A 232 15.36 -11.19 24.82
C GLU A 232 14.84 -11.81 26.15
N SER A 233 14.59 -13.10 26.19
CA SER A 233 13.99 -13.76 27.35
C SER A 233 15.00 -14.44 28.27
N GLY A 234 16.30 -14.32 27.97
CA GLY A 234 17.43 -14.88 28.71
C GLY A 234 18.35 -13.79 29.25
#